data_fce84da63cf9380f2614d78e44c3b642
#
_entry.id   fce84da63cf9380f2614d78e44c3b642
#
_cell.length_a   1.000
_cell.length_b   1.000
_cell.length_c   1.000
_cell.angle_alpha   90.00
_cell.angle_beta   90.00
_cell.angle_gamma   90.00
#
_symmetry.space_group_name_H-M   'P 1'
#
loop_
_entity.id
_entity.type
_entity.pdbx_description
1 polymer ?
#
loop_
_entity_poly.entity_id
_entity_poly.type
_entity_poly.pdbx_seq_one_letter_code
_entity_poly.pdbx_strand_id
1 'polypeptide(L)'
;MNLFDVYPLYPIEPIRGKGNYVYDADGQEYLDLYGGHAVISIGHAHPHYVDAIAKQVAALGFYSNSVENSLQTEFAMRLGKACGYEDYSFFMCNSGAEANENAIKLASFHSGKKKVLAFSRAFHGRTSGAVAATDNPKIVSPFNRTANVEFAPLNDLDAVEAKLKELL
;
A
#
# COMPACT_ATOMS: atom_id res chain seq x y z
N MET A 1 21.93 -5.23 19.22
CA MET A 1 20.72 -4.39 19.06
C MET A 1 19.54 -5.32 18.91
N ASN A 2 18.40 -4.99 19.50
CA ASN A 2 17.15 -5.75 19.32
C ASN A 2 16.28 -5.05 18.28
N LEU A 3 15.39 -5.79 17.64
CA LEU A 3 14.36 -5.20 16.78
C LEU A 3 13.42 -4.36 17.64
N PHE A 4 12.96 -3.23 17.09
CA PHE A 4 11.94 -2.43 17.73
C PHE A 4 10.60 -3.18 17.69
N ASP A 5 9.95 -3.32 18.85
CA ASP A 5 8.68 -4.03 18.98
C ASP A 5 7.53 -3.16 18.47
N VAL A 6 7.13 -3.41 17.23
CA VAL A 6 6.07 -2.66 16.51
C VAL A 6 4.77 -3.45 16.42
N TYR A 7 4.85 -4.80 16.38
CA TYR A 7 3.71 -5.69 16.15
C TYR A 7 3.74 -6.91 17.06
N PRO A 8 2.58 -7.38 17.52
CA PRO A 8 2.50 -8.72 18.09
C PRO A 8 2.88 -9.75 17.01
N LEU A 9 3.85 -10.62 17.33
CA LEU A 9 4.29 -11.68 16.44
C LEU A 9 3.51 -12.96 16.74
N TYR A 10 3.20 -13.73 15.70
CA TYR A 10 2.77 -15.11 15.84
C TYR A 10 3.98 -16.01 16.07
N PRO A 11 3.87 -17.09 16.88
CA PRO A 11 4.97 -18.00 17.18
C PRO A 11 5.21 -18.99 16.02
N ILE A 12 5.36 -18.48 14.81
CA ILE A 12 5.62 -19.24 13.59
C ILE A 12 6.74 -18.53 12.84
N GLU A 13 7.76 -19.26 12.41
CA GLU A 13 8.86 -18.75 11.61
C GLU A 13 8.89 -19.45 10.24
N PRO A 14 8.17 -18.94 9.23
CA PRO A 14 8.26 -19.48 7.87
C PRO A 14 9.65 -19.22 7.28
N ILE A 15 10.34 -20.28 6.84
CA ILE A 15 11.67 -20.18 6.23
C ILE A 15 11.67 -20.44 4.72
N ARG A 16 10.61 -21.02 4.18
CA ARG A 16 10.42 -21.22 2.75
C ARG A 16 8.94 -21.22 2.38
N GLY A 17 8.64 -20.99 1.10
CA GLY A 17 7.28 -21.10 0.57
C GLY A 17 7.26 -21.69 -0.83
N LYS A 18 6.13 -22.29 -1.21
CA LYS A 18 5.85 -22.79 -2.55
C LYS A 18 4.35 -22.72 -2.84
N GLY A 19 3.97 -21.96 -3.87
CA GLY A 19 2.56 -21.76 -4.19
C GLY A 19 1.82 -21.13 -3.00
N ASN A 20 0.79 -21.76 -2.50
CA ASN A 20 -0.02 -21.29 -1.39
C ASN A 20 0.40 -21.83 -0.02
N TYR A 21 1.58 -22.41 0.07
CA TYR A 21 2.07 -23.02 1.31
C TYR A 21 3.37 -22.41 1.78
N VAL A 22 3.52 -22.30 3.09
CA VAL A 22 4.77 -21.93 3.77
C VAL A 22 5.19 -23.06 4.71
N TYR A 23 6.48 -23.11 5.02
CA TYR A 23 7.09 -24.19 5.82
C TYR A 23 8.05 -23.58 6.84
N ASP A 24 8.01 -24.07 8.05
CA ASP A 24 8.98 -23.72 9.10
C ASP A 24 10.27 -24.57 9.04
N ALA A 25 11.16 -24.36 10.02
CA ALA A 25 12.43 -25.05 10.12
C ALA A 25 12.29 -26.56 10.37
N ASP A 26 11.20 -26.98 11.02
CA ASP A 26 10.91 -28.39 11.31
C ASP A 26 10.22 -29.09 10.11
N GLY A 27 9.94 -28.33 9.06
CA GLY A 27 9.26 -28.83 7.85
C GLY A 27 7.75 -28.91 7.96
N GLN A 28 7.17 -28.36 9.04
CA GLN A 28 5.73 -28.27 9.17
C GLN A 28 5.15 -27.37 8.07
N GLU A 29 4.15 -27.88 7.38
CA GLU A 29 3.45 -27.19 6.31
C GLU A 29 2.25 -26.38 6.83
N TYR A 30 2.09 -25.16 6.35
CA TYR A 30 0.97 -24.28 6.65
C TYR A 30 0.35 -23.76 5.34
N LEU A 31 -0.97 -23.86 5.21
CA LEU A 31 -1.70 -23.21 4.12
C LEU A 31 -1.75 -21.71 4.38
N ASP A 32 -1.12 -20.93 3.50
CA ASP A 32 -1.05 -19.48 3.62
C ASP A 32 -2.29 -18.81 2.97
N LEU A 33 -3.30 -18.54 3.78
CA LEU A 33 -4.47 -17.74 3.38
C LEU A 33 -4.28 -16.22 3.64
N TYR A 34 -3.12 -15.84 4.18
CA TYR A 34 -2.80 -14.47 4.53
C TYR A 34 -1.98 -13.76 3.45
N GLY A 35 -1.06 -14.50 2.79
CA GLY A 35 -0.22 -13.99 1.71
C GLY A 35 0.65 -12.80 2.09
N GLY A 36 1.05 -12.69 3.39
CA GLY A 36 1.81 -11.55 3.88
C GLY A 36 1.10 -10.20 3.66
N HIS A 37 -0.08 -10.00 4.22
CA HIS A 37 -0.97 -8.86 3.97
C HIS A 37 -1.47 -8.81 2.49
N ALA A 38 -1.76 -9.97 1.91
CA ALA A 38 -2.20 -10.12 0.51
C ALA A 38 -1.20 -9.59 -0.54
N VAL A 39 0.10 -9.55 -0.21
CA VAL A 39 1.16 -9.04 -1.11
C VAL A 39 1.58 -10.10 -2.13
N ILE A 40 1.70 -11.38 -1.71
CA ILE A 40 2.12 -12.50 -2.56
C ILE A 40 0.94 -13.09 -3.34
N SER A 41 0.34 -12.31 -4.22
CA SER A 41 -0.86 -12.71 -4.98
C SER A 41 -0.63 -13.84 -6.00
N ILE A 42 0.62 -14.04 -6.46
CA ILE A 42 1.00 -15.10 -7.42
C ILE A 42 1.48 -16.38 -6.74
N GLY A 43 1.46 -16.43 -5.40
CA GLY A 43 2.02 -17.53 -4.61
C GLY A 43 3.53 -17.42 -4.40
N HIS A 44 4.01 -18.17 -3.39
CA HIS A 44 5.42 -18.17 -3.00
C HIS A 44 6.30 -18.86 -4.04
N ALA A 45 7.49 -18.30 -4.26
CA ALA A 45 8.54 -18.84 -5.13
C ALA A 45 8.05 -19.20 -6.56
N HIS A 46 7.18 -18.38 -7.14
CA HIS A 46 6.72 -18.58 -8.52
C HIS A 46 7.94 -18.53 -9.47
N PRO A 47 8.18 -19.58 -10.31
CA PRO A 47 9.44 -19.71 -11.04
C PRO A 47 9.74 -18.55 -11.97
N HIS A 48 8.73 -18.08 -12.71
CA HIS A 48 8.89 -16.94 -13.61
C HIS A 48 9.25 -15.65 -12.87
N TYR A 49 8.62 -15.40 -11.72
CA TYR A 49 8.93 -14.23 -10.88
C TYR A 49 10.36 -14.30 -10.34
N VAL A 50 10.77 -15.45 -9.80
CA VAL A 50 12.13 -15.65 -9.28
C VAL A 50 13.18 -15.44 -10.38
N ASP A 51 12.98 -16.02 -11.55
CA ASP A 51 13.89 -15.90 -12.69
C ASP A 51 14.00 -14.44 -13.18
N ALA A 52 12.86 -13.75 -13.32
CA ALA A 52 12.83 -12.35 -13.76
C ALA A 52 13.57 -11.42 -12.79
N ILE A 53 13.32 -11.57 -11.48
CA ILE A 53 14.02 -10.77 -10.45
C ILE A 53 15.51 -11.09 -10.42
N ALA A 54 15.90 -12.36 -10.45
CA ALA A 54 17.30 -12.77 -10.42
C ALA A 54 18.07 -12.23 -11.63
N LYS A 55 17.51 -12.31 -12.83
CA LYS A 55 18.09 -11.76 -14.06
C LYS A 55 18.24 -10.24 -13.99
N GLN A 56 17.21 -9.53 -13.52
CA GLN A 56 17.24 -8.08 -13.45
C GLN A 56 18.25 -7.59 -12.40
N VAL A 57 18.31 -8.21 -11.23
CA VAL A 57 19.29 -7.86 -10.19
C VAL A 57 20.73 -8.14 -10.66
N ALA A 58 20.96 -9.22 -11.40
CA ALA A 58 22.28 -9.54 -11.98
C ALA A 58 22.70 -8.54 -13.07
N ALA A 59 21.75 -7.96 -13.80
CA ALA A 59 22.04 -6.99 -14.85
C ALA A 59 22.17 -5.56 -14.31
N LEU A 60 21.14 -5.09 -13.60
CA LEU A 60 21.08 -3.77 -12.97
C LEU A 60 19.99 -3.77 -11.90
N GLY A 61 20.38 -3.90 -10.63
CA GLY A 61 19.46 -3.99 -9.50
C GLY A 61 18.81 -2.67 -9.12
N PHE A 62 19.50 -1.54 -9.35
CA PHE A 62 19.01 -0.20 -9.02
C PHE A 62 19.67 0.86 -9.88
N TYR A 63 18.93 1.87 -10.26
CA TYR A 63 19.44 3.15 -10.75
C TYR A 63 18.50 4.31 -10.38
N SER A 64 18.98 5.55 -10.57
CA SER A 64 18.24 6.77 -10.21
C SER A 64 17.03 7.01 -11.11
N ASN A 65 15.97 7.57 -10.53
CA ASN A 65 14.81 8.09 -11.27
C ASN A 65 15.12 9.30 -12.17
N SER A 66 16.38 9.77 -12.17
CA SER A 66 16.82 10.89 -13.02
C SER A 66 17.15 10.47 -14.45
N VAL A 67 17.00 9.18 -14.78
CA VAL A 67 17.25 8.65 -16.12
C VAL A 67 16.05 7.86 -16.63
N GLU A 68 15.95 7.72 -17.94
CA GLU A 68 14.90 6.93 -18.57
C GLU A 68 14.99 5.45 -18.17
N ASN A 69 13.82 4.83 -17.95
CA ASN A 69 13.71 3.42 -17.62
C ASN A 69 12.61 2.78 -18.47
N SER A 70 13.02 2.05 -19.50
CA SER A 70 12.09 1.40 -20.44
C SER A 70 11.17 0.37 -19.77
N LEU A 71 11.63 -0.32 -18.72
CA LEU A 71 10.81 -1.29 -17.98
C LEU A 71 9.64 -0.59 -17.27
N GLN A 72 9.86 0.59 -16.70
CA GLN A 72 8.79 1.37 -16.06
C GLN A 72 7.77 1.85 -17.10
N THR A 73 8.24 2.33 -18.25
CA THR A 73 7.37 2.77 -19.34
C THR A 73 6.52 1.62 -19.89
N GLU A 74 7.15 0.47 -20.15
CA GLU A 74 6.46 -0.72 -20.62
C GLU A 74 5.43 -1.23 -19.60
N PHE A 75 5.79 -1.23 -18.32
CA PHE A 75 4.88 -1.63 -17.25
C PHE A 75 3.66 -0.70 -17.17
N ALA A 76 3.87 0.63 -17.22
CA ALA A 76 2.76 1.59 -17.20
C ALA A 76 1.77 1.36 -18.35
N MET A 77 2.29 1.16 -19.58
CA MET A 77 1.46 0.86 -20.75
C MET A 77 0.67 -0.44 -20.59
N ARG A 78 1.34 -1.52 -20.17
CA ARG A 78 0.69 -2.83 -19.95
C ARG A 78 -0.37 -2.77 -18.85
N LEU A 79 -0.08 -2.08 -17.76
CA LEU A 79 -1.02 -1.91 -16.66
C LEU A 79 -2.24 -1.10 -17.10
N GLY A 80 -2.04 0.04 -17.76
CA GLY A 80 -3.13 0.86 -18.29
C GLY A 80 -4.06 0.06 -19.19
N LYS A 81 -3.49 -0.69 -20.13
CA LYS A 81 -4.25 -1.57 -21.01
C LYS A 81 -5.02 -2.67 -20.26
N ALA A 82 -4.38 -3.31 -19.29
CA ALA A 82 -5.00 -4.40 -18.53
C ALA A 82 -6.15 -3.91 -17.64
N CYS A 83 -6.09 -2.67 -17.14
CA CYS A 83 -7.08 -2.07 -16.26
C CYS A 83 -8.11 -1.18 -16.98
N GLY A 84 -7.93 -0.92 -18.30
CA GLY A 84 -8.79 0.02 -19.04
C GLY A 84 -8.55 1.49 -18.70
N TYR A 85 -7.35 1.84 -18.25
CA TYR A 85 -6.95 3.21 -17.87
C TYR A 85 -5.79 3.72 -18.74
N GLU A 86 -5.85 3.49 -20.03
CA GLU A 86 -4.78 3.83 -20.98
C GLU A 86 -4.52 5.35 -21.06
N ASP A 87 -5.54 6.16 -20.82
CA ASP A 87 -5.47 7.63 -20.82
C ASP A 87 -5.01 8.23 -19.48
N TYR A 88 -4.70 7.40 -18.48
CA TYR A 88 -4.25 7.86 -17.16
C TYR A 88 -2.72 7.89 -17.07
N SER A 89 -2.20 8.83 -16.27
CA SER A 89 -0.79 8.82 -15.90
C SER A 89 -0.55 7.91 -14.70
N PHE A 90 0.47 7.07 -14.77
CA PHE A 90 0.83 6.15 -13.72
C PHE A 90 1.92 6.73 -12.82
N PHE A 91 1.68 6.75 -11.52
CA PHE A 91 2.68 7.11 -10.49
C PHE A 91 3.10 5.86 -9.73
N MET A 92 4.38 5.52 -9.80
CA MET A 92 4.95 4.37 -9.10
C MET A 92 5.53 4.80 -7.75
N CYS A 93 5.20 4.07 -6.69
CA CYS A 93 5.70 4.28 -5.33
C CYS A 93 5.92 2.95 -4.63
N ASN A 94 6.52 2.97 -3.42
CA ASN A 94 6.95 1.76 -2.73
C ASN A 94 5.87 1.15 -1.80
N SER A 95 4.82 1.91 -1.50
CA SER A 95 3.81 1.46 -0.53
C SER A 95 2.45 2.11 -0.78
N GLY A 96 1.39 1.48 -0.26
CA GLY A 96 0.05 2.07 -0.23
C GLY A 96 -0.01 3.38 0.58
N ALA A 97 0.82 3.53 1.62
CA ALA A 97 0.93 4.78 2.36
C ALA A 97 1.43 5.92 1.47
N GLU A 98 2.49 5.69 0.67
CA GLU A 98 3.00 6.67 -0.29
C GLU A 98 1.99 6.98 -1.40
N ALA A 99 1.25 5.98 -1.87
CA ALA A 99 0.18 6.18 -2.84
C ALA A 99 -0.90 7.12 -2.27
N ASN A 100 -1.37 6.89 -1.04
CA ASN A 100 -2.35 7.72 -0.35
C ASN A 100 -1.82 9.14 -0.10
N GLU A 101 -0.57 9.30 0.36
CA GLU A 101 0.07 10.61 0.54
C GLU A 101 0.05 11.44 -0.75
N ASN A 102 0.47 10.81 -1.85
CA ASN A 102 0.54 11.50 -3.13
C ASN A 102 -0.84 11.77 -3.72
N ALA A 103 -1.81 10.89 -3.55
CA ALA A 103 -3.19 11.10 -3.96
C ALA A 103 -3.82 12.29 -3.22
N ILE A 104 -3.67 12.35 -1.89
CA ILE A 104 -4.17 13.47 -1.06
C ILE A 104 -3.50 14.78 -1.48
N LYS A 105 -2.16 14.76 -1.67
CA LYS A 105 -1.41 15.94 -2.09
C LYS A 105 -1.82 16.43 -3.46
N LEU A 106 -1.95 15.53 -4.44
CA LEU A 106 -2.36 15.87 -5.80
C LEU A 106 -3.79 16.44 -5.84
N ALA A 107 -4.72 15.81 -5.12
CA ALA A 107 -6.09 16.29 -5.00
C ALA A 107 -6.15 17.69 -4.36
N SER A 108 -5.34 17.94 -3.34
CA SER A 108 -5.23 19.25 -2.69
C SER A 108 -4.66 20.33 -3.64
N PHE A 109 -3.62 20.01 -4.40
CA PHE A 109 -3.09 20.93 -5.41
C PHE A 109 -4.12 21.26 -6.49
N HIS A 110 -4.83 20.26 -6.99
CA HIS A 110 -5.83 20.45 -8.05
C HIS A 110 -7.05 21.26 -7.57
N SER A 111 -7.55 20.96 -6.37
CA SER A 111 -8.80 21.56 -5.87
C SER A 111 -8.58 22.83 -5.04
N GLY A 112 -7.38 23.11 -4.55
CA GLY A 112 -7.09 24.13 -3.55
C GLY A 112 -7.67 23.84 -2.16
N LYS A 113 -8.30 22.66 -1.96
CA LYS A 113 -8.95 22.28 -0.71
C LYS A 113 -7.97 21.51 0.19
N LYS A 114 -8.23 21.53 1.50
CA LYS A 114 -7.39 20.92 2.52
C LYS A 114 -8.11 19.85 3.35
N LYS A 115 -9.42 19.70 3.20
CA LYS A 115 -10.21 18.74 3.95
C LYS A 115 -10.22 17.38 3.28
N VAL A 116 -10.10 16.33 4.08
CA VAL A 116 -10.18 14.92 3.68
C VAL A 116 -11.29 14.25 4.47
N LEU A 117 -12.20 13.59 3.79
CA LEU A 117 -13.18 12.71 4.40
C LEU A 117 -12.69 11.27 4.28
N ALA A 118 -12.55 10.59 5.41
CA ALA A 118 -12.19 9.19 5.50
C ALA A 118 -13.29 8.38 6.17
N PHE A 119 -13.22 7.05 6.12
CA PHE A 119 -14.20 6.20 6.81
C PHE A 119 -13.72 5.78 8.21
N SER A 120 -14.65 5.70 9.13
CA SER A 120 -14.40 5.16 10.47
C SER A 120 -13.83 3.74 10.38
N ARG A 121 -12.84 3.44 11.23
CA ARG A 121 -12.06 2.19 11.26
C ARG A 121 -11.23 1.89 10.00
N ALA A 122 -11.12 2.81 9.07
CA ALA A 122 -10.25 2.64 7.91
C ALA A 122 -8.78 2.80 8.27
N PHE A 123 -7.92 2.12 7.52
CA PHE A 123 -6.46 2.21 7.60
C PHE A 123 -5.91 2.66 6.25
N HIS A 124 -5.14 3.74 6.24
CA HIS A 124 -4.56 4.30 5.02
C HIS A 124 -3.04 4.34 5.01
N GLY A 125 -2.40 4.02 6.10
CA GLY A 125 -0.94 3.97 6.21
C GLY A 125 -0.42 4.59 7.50
N ARG A 126 0.91 4.74 7.60
CA ARG A 126 1.60 5.27 8.81
C ARG A 126 2.46 6.49 8.54
N THR A 127 2.52 6.97 7.31
CA THR A 127 3.11 8.26 6.97
C THR A 127 2.16 9.39 7.36
N SER A 128 2.62 10.63 7.43
CA SER A 128 1.90 11.72 8.10
C SER A 128 0.46 11.94 7.65
N GLY A 129 0.20 12.12 6.36
CA GLY A 129 -1.16 12.32 5.85
C GLY A 129 -1.99 11.03 5.87
N ALA A 130 -1.38 9.90 5.51
CA ALA A 130 -2.05 8.61 5.51
C ALA A 130 -2.44 8.16 6.94
N VAL A 131 -1.57 8.38 7.95
CA VAL A 131 -1.92 8.06 9.33
C VAL A 131 -2.94 9.03 9.90
N ALA A 132 -2.91 10.31 9.50
CA ALA A 132 -3.93 11.28 9.91
C ALA A 132 -5.34 10.86 9.42
N ALA A 133 -5.41 10.24 8.21
CA ALA A 133 -6.65 9.69 7.65
C ALA A 133 -7.00 8.28 8.18
N THR A 134 -6.17 7.69 9.03
CA THR A 134 -6.40 6.38 9.64
C THR A 134 -7.15 6.52 10.97
N ASP A 135 -8.31 5.88 11.10
CA ASP A 135 -9.10 5.91 12.33
C ASP A 135 -8.60 4.86 13.33
N ASN A 136 -7.42 5.11 13.90
CA ASN A 136 -6.84 4.30 14.96
C ASN A 136 -5.99 5.17 15.92
N PRO A 137 -6.55 5.56 17.07
CA PRO A 137 -5.87 6.45 18.00
C PRO A 137 -4.57 5.88 18.60
N LYS A 138 -4.33 4.55 18.48
CA LYS A 138 -3.10 3.92 18.98
C LYS A 138 -1.88 4.22 18.11
N ILE A 139 -2.08 4.56 16.84
CA ILE A 139 -0.98 4.82 15.90
C ILE A 139 -0.93 6.26 15.39
N VAL A 140 -1.96 7.07 15.67
CA VAL A 140 -1.98 8.50 15.33
C VAL A 140 -1.33 9.30 16.45
N SER A 141 -0.07 9.70 16.26
CA SER A 141 0.65 10.49 17.24
C SER A 141 0.09 11.92 17.36
N PRO A 142 0.39 12.65 18.44
CA PRO A 142 0.02 14.07 18.54
C PRO A 142 0.51 14.91 17.35
N PHE A 143 1.67 14.61 16.80
CA PHE A 143 2.23 15.26 15.62
C PHE A 143 1.36 15.05 14.35
N ASN A 144 0.71 13.90 14.21
CA ASN A 144 -0.09 13.55 13.05
C ASN A 144 -1.57 13.96 13.14
N ARG A 145 -2.03 14.37 14.32
CA ARG A 145 -3.42 14.83 14.51
C ARG A 145 -3.66 16.13 13.77
N THR A 146 -4.74 16.19 13.01
CA THR A 146 -5.12 17.38 12.26
C THR A 146 -6.63 17.56 12.22
N ALA A 147 -7.09 18.81 12.22
CA ALA A 147 -8.48 19.16 11.99
C ALA A 147 -8.89 19.10 10.49
N ASN A 148 -7.95 18.74 9.61
CA ASN A 148 -8.23 18.62 8.18
C ASN A 148 -8.80 17.25 7.77
N VAL A 149 -8.84 16.27 8.68
CA VAL A 149 -9.44 14.96 8.43
C VAL A 149 -10.70 14.80 9.26
N GLU A 150 -11.76 14.38 8.61
CA GLU A 150 -13.03 14.01 9.22
C GLU A 150 -13.41 12.59 8.85
N PHE A 151 -14.22 11.95 9.69
CA PHE A 151 -14.62 10.56 9.52
C PHE A 151 -16.12 10.43 9.37
N ALA A 152 -16.54 9.54 8.46
CA ALA A 152 -17.93 9.12 8.30
C ALA A 152 -18.05 7.60 8.51
N PRO A 153 -19.19 7.08 8.95
CA PRO A 153 -19.44 5.66 8.99
C PRO A 153 -19.35 5.02 7.59
N LEU A 154 -18.78 3.81 7.50
CA LEU A 154 -18.79 3.05 6.26
C LEU A 154 -20.23 2.56 5.94
N ASN A 155 -20.61 2.59 4.66
CA ASN A 155 -21.93 2.19 4.16
C ASN A 155 -23.12 3.02 4.68
N ASP A 156 -22.88 4.25 5.12
CA ASP A 156 -23.90 5.23 5.51
C ASP A 156 -23.84 6.43 4.56
N LEU A 157 -24.62 6.35 3.49
CA LEU A 157 -24.65 7.40 2.45
C LEU A 157 -25.19 8.72 2.97
N ASP A 158 -26.16 8.70 3.88
CA ASP A 158 -26.76 9.91 4.46
C ASP A 158 -25.71 10.65 5.31
N ALA A 159 -24.94 9.92 6.12
CA ALA A 159 -23.83 10.49 6.90
C ALA A 159 -22.74 11.06 6.00
N VAL A 160 -22.37 10.38 4.91
CA VAL A 160 -21.39 10.89 3.93
C VAL A 160 -21.90 12.17 3.27
N GLU A 161 -23.17 12.19 2.83
CA GLU A 161 -23.76 13.37 2.20
C GLU A 161 -23.84 14.57 3.15
N ALA A 162 -24.23 14.33 4.42
CA ALA A 162 -24.25 15.36 5.45
C ALA A 162 -22.84 15.96 5.68
N LYS A 163 -21.82 15.09 5.81
CA LYS A 163 -20.42 15.53 5.95
C LYS A 163 -19.92 16.29 4.75
N LEU A 164 -20.23 15.88 3.54
CA LEU A 164 -19.83 16.59 2.33
C LEU A 164 -20.45 17.99 2.27
N LYS A 165 -21.71 18.15 2.68
CA LYS A 165 -22.39 19.47 2.75
C LYS A 165 -21.73 20.40 3.79
N GLU A 166 -21.20 19.86 4.90
CA GLU A 166 -20.47 20.64 5.90
C GLU A 166 -19.06 21.06 5.42
N LEU A 167 -18.47 20.31 4.50
CA LEU A 167 -17.08 20.49 4.04
C LEU A 167 -16.95 21.33 2.76
N LEU A 168 -18.02 21.49 2.01
CA LEU A 168 -18.09 22.27 0.77
C LEU A 168 -18.33 23.74 1.01
#